data_2268d2a5e63d4b0cf5134e971b61073e
#
_entry.id   2268d2a5e63d4b0cf5134e971b61073e
#
_cell.length_a   1.000
_cell.length_b   1.000
_cell.length_c   1.000
_cell.angle_alpha   90.00
_cell.angle_beta   90.00
_cell.angle_gamma   90.00
#
_symmetry.space_group_name_H-M   'P 1'
#
loop_
_entity.id
_entity.type
_entity.pdbx_description
1 polymer ?
#
loop_
_entity_poly.entity_id
_entity_poly.type
_entity_poly.pdbx_seq_one_letter_code
_entity_poly.pdbx_strand_id
1 'polypeptide(L)'
;PASVRTAEISNWTGKAVAGPRSQLELILQRGESKKPGIYFLTGINSETGKPRVYIGEAEVIRSRMRNHLNRDFWKTVIFFVSKDENLTKAHTKYLEGKLIEMTKAADRFELENTNASGSHLPESDAADMDVFLAKVEQIKCA
;
A
#
# COMPACT_ATOMS: atom_id res chain seq x y z
N PRO A 1 -3.82 -22.61 -5.72
CA PRO A 1 -3.73 -21.91 -4.44
C PRO A 1 -3.15 -20.52 -4.61
N ALA A 2 -3.63 -19.62 -3.80
CA ALA A 2 -3.13 -18.27 -3.81
C ALA A 2 -1.68 -18.24 -3.31
N SER A 3 -0.84 -17.44 -3.92
CA SER A 3 0.57 -17.38 -3.60
C SER A 3 1.05 -15.94 -3.53
N VAL A 4 2.23 -15.76 -2.94
CA VAL A 4 2.90 -14.46 -2.90
C VAL A 4 3.38 -14.12 -4.30
N ARG A 5 3.12 -12.89 -4.72
CA ARG A 5 3.51 -12.39 -6.04
C ARG A 5 4.29 -11.09 -5.89
N THR A 6 5.17 -10.85 -6.84
CA THR A 6 5.91 -9.59 -6.91
C THR A 6 5.69 -8.96 -8.27
N ALA A 7 5.80 -7.65 -8.34
CA ALA A 7 5.69 -6.91 -9.59
C ALA A 7 6.68 -5.75 -9.62
N GLU A 8 7.28 -5.54 -10.78
CA GLU A 8 8.20 -4.45 -11.05
C GLU A 8 7.92 -3.91 -12.44
N ILE A 9 8.23 -2.66 -12.66
CA ILE A 9 8.10 -2.02 -13.97
C ILE A 9 9.50 -1.53 -14.37
N SER A 10 9.86 -1.73 -15.63
CA SER A 10 11.17 -1.26 -16.16
C SER A 10 11.35 0.23 -15.91
N ASN A 11 12.57 0.63 -15.54
CA ASN A 11 12.95 2.01 -15.26
C ASN A 11 12.21 2.62 -14.08
N TRP A 12 11.72 1.78 -13.17
CA TRP A 12 11.04 2.21 -11.95
C TRP A 12 11.73 1.59 -10.74
N THR A 13 11.96 2.39 -9.70
CA THR A 13 12.61 1.91 -8.48
C THR A 13 11.64 1.20 -7.53
N GLY A 14 10.36 1.34 -7.75
CA GLY A 14 9.35 0.71 -6.89
C GLY A 14 9.22 -0.77 -7.15
N LYS A 15 8.78 -1.47 -6.11
CA LYS A 15 8.49 -2.90 -6.17
C LYS A 15 7.25 -3.20 -5.35
N ALA A 16 6.36 -4.01 -5.92
CA ALA A 16 5.15 -4.45 -5.23
C ALA A 16 5.32 -5.89 -4.76
N VAL A 17 4.79 -6.17 -3.58
CA VAL A 17 4.65 -7.53 -3.05
C VAL A 17 3.19 -7.70 -2.65
N ALA A 18 2.57 -8.79 -3.10
CA ALA A 18 1.16 -9.05 -2.85
C ALA A 18 0.94 -10.50 -2.48
N GLY A 19 -0.08 -10.74 -1.69
CA GLY A 19 -0.46 -12.10 -1.36
C GLY A 19 -1.68 -12.15 -0.45
N PRO A 20 -2.22 -13.35 -0.25
CA PRO A 20 -3.34 -13.54 0.66
C PRO A 20 -2.88 -13.48 2.11
N ARG A 21 -3.78 -13.10 2.98
CA ARG A 21 -3.51 -13.06 4.43
C ARG A 21 -3.01 -14.39 4.96
N SER A 22 -3.47 -15.50 4.39
CA SER A 22 -3.03 -16.83 4.80
C SER A 22 -1.53 -17.07 4.59
N GLN A 23 -0.89 -16.27 3.74
CA GLN A 23 0.55 -16.36 3.48
C GLN A 23 1.34 -15.21 4.13
N LEU A 24 0.74 -14.55 5.11
CA LEU A 24 1.35 -13.35 5.70
C LEU A 24 2.75 -13.63 6.27
N GLU A 25 2.97 -14.76 6.92
CA GLU A 25 4.28 -15.08 7.48
C GLU A 25 5.36 -15.16 6.40
N LEU A 26 5.05 -15.75 5.26
CA LEU A 26 5.99 -15.78 4.13
C LEU A 26 6.26 -14.39 3.59
N ILE A 27 5.23 -13.56 3.50
CA ILE A 27 5.34 -12.18 3.04
C ILE A 27 6.27 -11.40 3.99
N LEU A 28 6.08 -11.55 5.29
CA LEU A 28 6.86 -10.82 6.30
C LEU A 28 8.31 -11.30 6.42
N GLN A 29 8.62 -12.50 5.92
CA GLN A 29 10.00 -12.98 5.88
C GLN A 29 10.80 -12.38 4.73
N ARG A 30 10.13 -11.79 3.74
CA ARG A 30 10.82 -11.19 2.60
C ARG A 30 11.52 -9.89 3.03
N GLY A 31 12.66 -9.61 2.37
CA GLY A 31 13.44 -8.41 2.66
C GLY A 31 12.67 -7.12 2.42
N GLU A 32 11.77 -7.10 1.44
CA GLU A 32 10.95 -5.92 1.15
C GLU A 32 10.12 -5.47 2.35
N SER A 33 9.68 -6.39 3.20
CA SER A 33 8.84 -6.07 4.35
C SER A 33 9.60 -5.29 5.44
N LYS A 34 10.90 -5.23 5.35
CA LYS A 34 11.74 -4.49 6.31
C LYS A 34 11.91 -3.03 5.92
N LYS A 35 11.41 -2.64 4.76
CA LYS A 35 11.57 -1.31 4.18
C LYS A 35 10.39 -0.41 4.49
N PRO A 36 10.57 0.91 4.37
CA PRO A 36 9.44 1.82 4.40
C PRO A 36 8.61 1.68 3.12
N GLY A 37 7.33 1.96 3.22
CA GLY A 37 6.47 1.89 2.06
C GLY A 37 5.01 2.20 2.38
N ILE A 38 4.17 1.90 1.41
CA ILE A 38 2.72 2.04 1.52
C ILE A 38 2.09 0.67 1.31
N TYR A 39 0.91 0.47 1.89
CA TYR A 39 0.24 -0.82 1.79
C TYR A 39 -1.26 -0.65 1.68
N PHE A 40 -1.88 -1.65 1.08
CA PHE A 40 -3.33 -1.76 0.93
C PHE A 40 -3.76 -3.08 1.55
N LEU A 41 -4.74 -3.02 2.44
CA LEU A 41 -5.40 -4.20 2.98
C LEU A 41 -6.79 -4.24 2.38
N THR A 42 -7.12 -5.30 1.67
CA THR A 42 -8.40 -5.38 0.96
C THR A 42 -9.21 -6.57 1.40
N GLY A 43 -10.51 -6.40 1.40
CA GLY A 43 -11.46 -7.43 1.75
C GLY A 43 -12.85 -6.99 1.34
N ILE A 44 -13.84 -7.64 1.92
CA ILE A 44 -15.24 -7.34 1.61
C ILE A 44 -15.95 -7.04 2.93
N ASN A 45 -16.76 -5.99 2.91
CA ASN A 45 -17.65 -5.72 4.02
C ASN A 45 -18.76 -6.79 4.00
N SER A 46 -18.81 -7.63 5.01
CA SER A 46 -19.76 -8.74 5.07
C SER A 46 -21.23 -8.28 5.15
N GLU A 47 -21.48 -7.08 5.63
CA GLU A 47 -22.83 -6.54 5.75
C GLU A 47 -23.35 -5.96 4.43
N THR A 48 -22.50 -5.28 3.68
CA THR A 48 -22.91 -4.59 2.45
C THR A 48 -22.53 -5.34 1.19
N GLY A 49 -21.58 -6.27 1.27
CA GLY A 49 -21.01 -6.96 0.11
C GLY A 49 -20.05 -6.13 -0.72
N LYS A 50 -19.79 -4.89 -0.31
CA LYS A 50 -18.91 -3.99 -1.05
C LYS A 50 -17.44 -4.26 -0.72
N PRO A 51 -16.54 -4.06 -1.70
CA PRO A 51 -15.10 -4.12 -1.39
C PRO A 51 -14.72 -3.02 -0.40
N ARG A 52 -13.82 -3.38 0.50
CA ARG A 52 -13.33 -2.47 1.54
C ARG A 52 -11.82 -2.44 1.50
N VAL A 53 -11.23 -1.28 1.72
CA VAL A 53 -9.78 -1.11 1.70
C VAL A 53 -9.31 -0.24 2.87
N TYR A 54 -8.16 -0.61 3.42
CA TYR A 54 -7.39 0.23 4.33
C TYR A 54 -6.09 0.56 3.64
N ILE A 55 -5.74 1.85 3.61
CA ILE A 55 -4.50 2.34 3.00
C ILE A 55 -3.64 2.92 4.11
N GLY A 56 -2.39 2.47 4.18
CA GLY A 56 -1.49 2.94 5.21
C GLY A 56 -0.08 3.15 4.72
N GLU A 57 0.71 3.81 5.54
CA GLU A 57 2.14 3.97 5.35
C GLU A 57 2.89 3.42 6.55
N ALA A 58 4.15 3.05 6.35
CA ALA A 58 4.95 2.51 7.43
C ALA A 58 6.42 2.81 7.19
N GLU A 59 7.15 3.02 8.28
CA GLU A 59 8.61 3.05 8.23
C GLU A 59 9.18 1.64 8.07
N VAL A 60 8.50 0.65 8.65
CA VAL A 60 8.81 -0.76 8.49
C VAL A 60 7.48 -1.48 8.24
N ILE A 61 7.30 -1.94 7.02
CA ILE A 61 6.06 -2.62 6.62
C ILE A 61 5.73 -3.78 7.57
N ARG A 62 6.72 -4.61 7.87
CA ARG A 62 6.54 -5.79 8.74
C ARG A 62 5.89 -5.44 10.07
N SER A 63 6.41 -4.42 10.73
CA SER A 63 5.92 -4.03 12.06
C SER A 63 4.50 -3.53 11.99
N ARG A 64 4.19 -2.75 10.96
CA ARG A 64 2.85 -2.18 10.78
C ARG A 64 1.83 -3.27 10.44
N MET A 65 2.21 -4.26 9.64
CA MET A 65 1.33 -5.36 9.29
C MET A 65 0.88 -6.13 10.53
N ARG A 66 1.80 -6.35 11.46
CA ARG A 66 1.48 -7.06 12.70
C ARG A 66 0.45 -6.32 13.55
N ASN A 67 0.41 -4.99 13.44
CA ASN A 67 -0.58 -4.18 14.16
C ASN A 67 -1.99 -4.32 13.57
N HIS A 68 -2.12 -4.88 12.37
CA HIS A 68 -3.42 -5.05 11.71
C HIS A 68 -3.97 -6.46 11.84
N LEU A 69 -3.32 -7.34 12.59
CA LEU A 69 -3.79 -8.72 12.74
C LEU A 69 -5.14 -8.81 13.46
N ASN A 70 -5.49 -7.81 14.25
CA ASN A 70 -6.78 -7.76 14.93
C ASN A 70 -7.93 -7.22 14.06
N ARG A 71 -7.65 -6.82 12.82
CA ARG A 71 -8.69 -6.40 11.87
C ARG A 71 -9.08 -7.61 11.04
N ASP A 72 -10.35 -7.96 11.03
CA ASP A 72 -10.82 -9.21 10.42
C ASP A 72 -11.24 -9.05 8.96
N PHE A 73 -11.50 -7.82 8.50
CA PHE A 73 -12.11 -7.62 7.19
C PHE A 73 -11.20 -7.98 6.03
N TRP A 74 -9.89 -7.80 6.18
CA TRP A 74 -8.98 -7.93 5.04
C TRP A 74 -8.51 -9.36 4.83
N LYS A 75 -8.40 -9.73 3.56
CA LYS A 75 -7.98 -11.05 3.13
C LYS A 75 -6.75 -11.00 2.22
N THR A 76 -6.44 -9.83 1.67
CA THR A 76 -5.31 -9.66 0.75
C THR A 76 -4.54 -8.42 1.14
N VAL A 77 -3.23 -8.50 1.03
CA VAL A 77 -2.34 -7.36 1.21
C VAL A 77 -1.53 -7.13 -0.07
N ILE A 78 -1.35 -5.87 -0.40
CA ILE A 78 -0.35 -5.47 -1.38
C ILE A 78 0.41 -4.29 -0.80
N PHE A 79 1.75 -4.34 -0.86
CA PHE A 79 2.54 -3.20 -0.42
C PHE A 79 3.60 -2.86 -1.44
N PHE A 80 4.02 -1.59 -1.40
CA PHE A 80 4.96 -1.01 -2.35
C PHE A 80 6.12 -0.41 -1.59
N VAL A 81 7.32 -0.73 -2.01
CA VAL A 81 8.57 -0.21 -1.43
C VAL A 81 9.46 0.28 -2.55
N SER A 82 10.52 0.99 -2.21
CA SER A 82 11.54 1.38 -3.18
C SER A 82 12.75 0.47 -3.05
N LYS A 83 13.26 0.03 -4.19
CA LYS A 83 14.46 -0.81 -4.22
C LYS A 83 15.71 -0.06 -3.79
N ASP A 84 15.73 1.25 -3.99
CA ASP A 84 16.88 2.11 -3.69
C ASP A 84 16.79 2.82 -2.32
N GLU A 85 15.78 2.46 -1.53
CA GLU A 85 15.57 2.97 -0.18
C GLU A 85 15.38 4.48 -0.09
N ASN A 86 14.91 5.11 -1.15
CA ASN A 86 14.70 6.56 -1.19
C ASN A 86 13.36 7.04 -0.65
N LEU A 87 12.51 6.15 -0.17
CA LEU A 87 11.24 6.56 0.43
C LEU A 87 11.43 6.97 1.88
N THR A 88 11.29 8.27 2.14
CA THR A 88 11.31 8.81 3.50
C THR A 88 9.91 8.79 4.09
N LYS A 89 9.78 9.11 5.37
CA LYS A 89 8.47 9.22 6.02
C LYS A 89 7.60 10.30 5.36
N ALA A 90 8.19 11.41 4.96
CA ALA A 90 7.45 12.45 4.26
C ALA A 90 6.91 11.94 2.92
N HIS A 91 7.71 11.15 2.20
CA HIS A 91 7.29 10.53 0.94
C HIS A 91 6.13 9.55 1.16
N THR A 92 6.24 8.66 2.13
CA THR A 92 5.19 7.66 2.37
C THR A 92 3.90 8.30 2.86
N LYS A 93 3.98 9.35 3.67
CA LYS A 93 2.80 10.09 4.10
C LYS A 93 2.12 10.82 2.95
N TYR A 94 2.90 11.41 2.06
CA TYR A 94 2.36 12.06 0.87
C TYR A 94 1.59 11.04 0.00
N LEU A 95 2.21 9.88 -0.25
CA LEU A 95 1.60 8.82 -1.06
C LEU A 95 0.31 8.31 -0.40
N GLU A 96 0.34 8.08 0.90
CA GLU A 96 -0.85 7.64 1.63
C GLU A 96 -2.00 8.63 1.46
N GLY A 97 -1.75 9.91 1.69
CA GLY A 97 -2.77 10.94 1.57
C GLY A 97 -3.36 11.03 0.18
N LYS A 98 -2.51 10.98 -0.85
CA LYS A 98 -2.97 11.02 -2.25
C LYS A 98 -3.78 9.79 -2.62
N LEU A 99 -3.36 8.61 -2.18
CA LEU A 99 -4.07 7.37 -2.45
C LEU A 99 -5.44 7.34 -1.77
N ILE A 100 -5.54 7.87 -0.57
CA ILE A 100 -6.82 7.99 0.13
C ILE A 100 -7.75 8.94 -0.65
N GLU A 101 -7.24 10.10 -1.09
CA GLU A 101 -8.02 11.03 -1.91
C GLU A 101 -8.52 10.38 -3.20
N MET A 102 -7.65 9.66 -3.89
CA MET A 102 -7.98 8.99 -5.15
C MET A 102 -9.04 7.89 -4.93
N THR A 103 -8.93 7.16 -3.82
CA THR A 103 -9.89 6.11 -3.49
C THR A 103 -11.27 6.70 -3.20
N LYS A 104 -11.32 7.81 -2.46
CA LYS A 104 -12.57 8.52 -2.20
C LYS A 104 -13.20 9.04 -3.50
N ALA A 105 -12.40 9.63 -4.37
CA ALA A 105 -12.89 10.16 -5.64
C ALA A 105 -13.43 9.08 -6.57
N ALA A 106 -12.78 7.92 -6.60
CA ALA A 106 -13.22 6.80 -7.43
C ALA A 106 -14.50 6.12 -6.92
N ASP A 107 -14.74 6.19 -5.63
CA ASP A 107 -15.95 5.68 -4.96
C ASP A 107 -16.27 4.23 -5.31
N ARG A 108 -15.24 3.39 -5.43
CA ARG A 108 -15.39 1.96 -5.74
C ARG A 108 -15.19 1.08 -4.53
N PHE A 109 -14.55 1.60 -3.49
CA PHE A 109 -14.22 0.89 -2.27
C PHE A 109 -14.77 1.65 -1.07
N GLU A 110 -15.23 0.89 -0.08
CA GLU A 110 -15.46 1.47 1.24
C GLU A 110 -14.10 1.65 1.90
N LEU A 111 -13.81 2.86 2.34
CA LEU A 111 -12.52 3.16 2.95
C LEU A 111 -12.60 2.91 4.46
N GLU A 112 -11.74 2.03 4.95
CA GLU A 112 -11.66 1.72 6.39
C GLU A 112 -10.98 2.82 7.18
N ASN A 113 -10.13 3.63 6.53
CA ASN A 113 -9.42 4.72 7.17
C ASN A 113 -10.39 5.78 7.71
N THR A 114 -10.20 6.19 8.96
CA THR A 114 -11.02 7.23 9.55
C THR A 114 -10.39 8.61 9.42
N ASN A 115 -9.07 8.67 9.27
CA ASN A 115 -8.33 9.92 9.16
C ASN A 115 -7.44 9.86 7.92
N ALA A 116 -7.50 10.90 7.10
CA ALA A 116 -6.53 11.12 6.06
C ALA A 116 -5.41 11.98 6.64
N SER A 117 -4.19 11.50 6.55
CA SER A 117 -3.02 12.32 6.86
C SER A 117 -2.20 12.43 5.59
N GLY A 118 -1.54 13.52 5.42
CA GLY A 118 -0.66 13.73 4.30
C GLY A 118 0.45 14.64 4.73
N SER A 119 1.41 14.84 3.87
CA SER A 119 2.46 15.81 4.11
C SER A 119 2.70 16.62 2.85
N HIS A 120 3.24 17.80 3.03
CA HIS A 120 3.67 18.62 1.93
C HIS A 120 5.09 18.23 1.57
N LEU A 121 5.38 18.16 0.27
CA LEU A 121 6.71 17.91 -0.25
C LEU A 121 7.18 19.09 -1.09
N PRO A 122 8.48 19.34 -1.15
CA PRO A 122 9.02 20.25 -2.16
C PRO A 122 8.56 19.82 -3.56
N GLU A 123 8.47 20.79 -4.47
CA GLU A 123 7.89 20.56 -5.79
C GLU A 123 8.55 19.39 -6.53
N SER A 124 9.89 19.31 -6.49
CA SER A 124 10.60 18.24 -7.17
C SER A 124 10.31 16.87 -6.54
N ASP A 125 10.24 16.80 -5.22
CA ASP A 125 9.90 15.55 -4.52
C ASP A 125 8.46 15.14 -4.81
N ALA A 126 7.54 16.10 -4.83
CA ALA A 126 6.14 15.82 -5.14
C ALA A 126 6.01 15.27 -6.56
N ALA A 127 6.75 15.84 -7.53
CA ALA A 127 6.73 15.34 -8.90
C ALA A 127 7.24 13.90 -8.99
N ASP A 128 8.31 13.57 -8.27
CA ASP A 128 8.84 12.20 -8.22
C ASP A 128 7.82 11.24 -7.62
N MET A 129 7.15 11.66 -6.55
CA MET A 129 6.13 10.82 -5.90
C MET A 129 4.88 10.69 -6.77
N ASP A 130 4.54 11.68 -7.56
CA ASP A 130 3.43 11.57 -8.51
C ASP A 130 3.72 10.54 -9.60
N VAL A 131 4.97 10.42 -10.04
CA VAL A 131 5.40 9.33 -10.94
C VAL A 131 5.27 7.99 -10.25
N PHE A 132 5.73 7.88 -9.01
CA PHE A 132 5.60 6.66 -8.22
C PHE A 132 4.12 6.27 -8.10
N LEU A 133 3.26 7.24 -7.81
CA LEU A 133 1.83 7.06 -7.66
C LEU A 133 1.20 6.50 -8.94
N ALA A 134 1.57 7.04 -10.10
CA ALA A 134 1.06 6.56 -11.39
C ALA A 134 1.44 5.09 -11.61
N LYS A 135 2.65 4.69 -11.23
CA LYS A 135 3.09 3.30 -11.33
C LYS A 135 2.34 2.38 -10.37
N VAL A 136 2.08 2.84 -9.15
CA VAL A 136 1.27 2.11 -8.18
C VAL A 136 -0.13 1.84 -8.76
N GLU A 137 -0.76 2.86 -9.34
CA GLU A 137 -2.07 2.70 -9.97
C GLU A 137 -2.02 1.70 -11.12
N GLN A 138 -0.97 1.73 -11.92
CA GLN A 138 -0.79 0.80 -13.04
C GLN A 138 -0.72 -0.65 -12.54
N ILE A 139 0.03 -0.92 -11.49
CA ILE A 139 0.16 -2.27 -10.93
C ILE A 139 -1.13 -2.70 -10.24
N LYS A 140 -1.75 -1.79 -9.49
CA LYS A 140 -2.96 -2.09 -8.74
C LYS A 140 -4.12 -2.49 -9.66
N CYS A 141 -4.19 -1.90 -10.85
CA CYS A 141 -5.24 -2.21 -11.83
C CYS A 141 -4.98 -3.49 -12.61
N ALA A 142 -3.77 -4.02 -12.54
CA ALA A 142 -3.44 -5.30 -13.16
C ALA A 142 -3.84 -6.44 -12.23
#